data_a99e70933c36f61c16de7c3e5a9eb0fe
#
_entry.id   a99e70933c36f61c16de7c3e5a9eb0fe
#
_cell.length_a   1.000
_cell.length_b   1.000
_cell.length_c   1.000
_cell.angle_alpha   90.00
_cell.angle_beta   90.00
_cell.angle_gamma   90.00
#
_symmetry.space_group_name_H-M   'P 1'
#
loop_
_entity.id
_entity.type
_entity.pdbx_description
1 polymer ?
#
loop_
_entity_poly.entity_id
_entity_poly.type
_entity_poly.pdbx_seq_one_letter_code
_entity_poly.pdbx_strand_id
1 'polypeptide(L)'
;MRRKDRELTAEEGLEIIDACEYGTISCITDEDEIFSVPISVVREEGSVFLHGAPAGSKAKLLNDGRNVTLVCVSYARVPVLTDEQLDAIKDDGKALGAKVFTTEYKSAIAETKAYIVTDEATRLRALRLLSEKYTPKYMRTFDVAATHGLKAMNIYELKIASLTAKAKIIRD
;
A
#
# COMPACT_ATOMS: atom_id res chain seq x y z
N MET A 1 9.49 -11.18 12.71
CA MET A 1 8.96 -9.94 13.34
C MET A 1 9.18 -9.96 14.86
N ARG A 2 9.49 -8.81 15.52
CA ARG A 2 9.72 -8.73 16.98
C ARG A 2 8.42 -8.91 17.79
N ARG A 3 7.31 -8.31 17.35
CA ARG A 3 6.00 -8.37 18.01
C ARG A 3 5.13 -9.43 17.36
N LYS A 4 5.39 -10.69 17.69
CA LYS A 4 4.64 -11.84 17.17
C LYS A 4 3.15 -11.82 17.56
N ASP A 5 2.82 -11.20 18.69
CA ASP A 5 1.44 -10.99 19.15
C ASP A 5 0.60 -10.09 18.22
N ARG A 6 1.22 -9.42 17.27
CA ARG A 6 0.58 -8.54 16.28
C ARG A 6 0.74 -9.02 14.84
N GLU A 7 1.44 -10.11 14.64
CA GLU A 7 1.71 -10.67 13.33
C GLU A 7 0.42 -11.20 12.71
N LEU A 8 0.24 -10.88 11.44
CA LEU A 8 -0.86 -11.34 10.62
C LEU A 8 -0.36 -12.36 9.60
N THR A 9 -1.28 -13.14 9.03
CA THR A 9 -0.98 -14.07 7.94
C THR A 9 -0.62 -13.35 6.66
N ALA A 10 -0.10 -14.08 5.68
CA ALA A 10 0.18 -13.51 4.36
C ALA A 10 -1.12 -13.06 3.66
N GLU A 11 -2.20 -13.82 3.79
CA GLU A 11 -3.51 -13.49 3.24
C GLU A 11 -4.03 -12.17 3.81
N GLU A 12 -4.00 -11.99 5.14
CA GLU A 12 -4.38 -10.74 5.80
C GLU A 12 -3.49 -9.57 5.36
N GLY A 13 -2.21 -9.85 5.07
CA GLY A 13 -1.29 -8.86 4.51
C GLY A 13 -1.66 -8.42 3.10
N LEU A 14 -2.11 -9.34 2.25
CA LEU A 14 -2.61 -9.02 0.90
C LEU A 14 -3.91 -8.22 0.97
N GLU A 15 -4.83 -8.56 1.87
CA GLU A 15 -6.06 -7.78 2.12
C GLU A 15 -5.75 -6.33 2.52
N ILE A 16 -4.68 -6.10 3.30
CA ILE A 16 -4.24 -4.74 3.66
C ILE A 16 -3.78 -3.98 2.42
N ILE A 17 -3.05 -4.61 1.51
CA ILE A 17 -2.63 -3.99 0.24
C ILE A 17 -3.86 -3.66 -0.62
N ASP A 18 -4.85 -4.54 -0.67
CA ASP A 18 -6.08 -4.33 -1.44
C ASP A 18 -6.91 -3.17 -0.87
N ALA A 19 -7.02 -3.09 0.45
CA ALA A 19 -7.86 -2.10 1.14
C ALA A 19 -7.18 -0.73 1.36
N CYS A 20 -5.86 -0.60 1.18
CA CYS A 20 -5.19 0.69 1.39
C CYS A 20 -5.62 1.72 0.33
N GLU A 21 -5.77 2.97 0.75
CA GLU A 21 -6.07 4.08 -0.17
C GLU A 21 -4.86 4.42 -1.05
N TYR A 22 -3.66 4.31 -0.51
CA TYR A 22 -2.39 4.44 -1.23
C TYR A 22 -1.31 3.66 -0.50
N GLY A 23 -0.26 3.30 -1.21
CA GLY A 23 0.97 2.75 -0.65
C GLY A 23 2.10 3.77 -0.71
N THR A 24 3.17 3.50 0.02
CA THR A 24 4.45 4.20 -0.13
C THR A 24 5.46 3.24 -0.68
N ILE A 25 6.05 3.55 -1.82
CA ILE A 25 7.17 2.80 -2.40
C ILE A 25 8.48 3.47 -2.03
N SER A 26 9.48 2.66 -1.71
CA SER A 26 10.84 3.13 -1.40
C SER A 26 11.89 2.23 -2.05
N CYS A 27 12.95 2.83 -2.57
CA CYS A 27 14.11 2.10 -3.07
C CYS A 27 15.40 2.93 -2.89
N ILE A 28 16.54 2.28 -3.06
CA ILE A 28 17.84 2.95 -3.09
C ILE A 28 18.14 3.35 -4.54
N THR A 29 18.54 4.60 -4.75
CA THR A 29 18.97 5.12 -6.07
C THR A 29 20.36 4.64 -6.44
N ASP A 30 20.81 4.94 -7.65
CA ASP A 30 22.18 4.60 -8.10
C ASP A 30 23.25 5.45 -7.41
N GLU A 31 22.84 6.58 -6.80
CA GLU A 31 23.67 7.47 -5.97
C GLU A 31 23.64 7.09 -4.49
N ASP A 32 23.11 5.92 -4.14
CA ASP A 32 22.97 5.40 -2.78
C ASP A 32 22.05 6.26 -1.87
N GLU A 33 21.11 6.97 -2.48
CA GLU A 33 20.11 7.78 -1.78
C GLU A 33 18.78 7.05 -1.65
N ILE A 34 17.96 7.43 -0.66
CA ILE A 34 16.61 6.89 -0.50
C ILE A 34 15.64 7.67 -1.38
N PHE A 35 15.01 6.97 -2.34
CA PHE A 35 13.82 7.47 -3.01
C PHE A 35 12.58 6.92 -2.33
N SER A 36 11.63 7.79 -1.98
CA SER A 36 10.37 7.37 -1.35
C SER A 36 9.22 8.26 -1.82
N VAL A 37 8.08 7.66 -2.20
CA VAL A 37 6.92 8.39 -2.69
C VAL A 37 5.61 7.65 -2.39
N PRO A 38 4.54 8.36 -1.94
CA PRO A 38 3.19 7.81 -1.89
C PRO A 38 2.63 7.64 -3.32
N ILE A 39 1.90 6.57 -3.55
CA ILE A 39 1.36 6.22 -4.86
C ILE A 39 0.10 5.36 -4.75
N SER A 40 -0.84 5.55 -5.68
CA SER A 40 -1.99 4.65 -5.85
C SER A 40 -1.52 3.30 -6.37
N VAL A 41 -1.99 2.24 -5.73
CA VAL A 41 -1.60 0.86 -6.05
C VAL A 41 -2.82 -0.04 -6.15
N VAL A 42 -2.73 -1.05 -7.01
CA VAL A 42 -3.69 -2.14 -7.09
C VAL A 42 -2.95 -3.46 -7.18
N ARG A 43 -3.47 -4.48 -6.53
CA ARG A 43 -2.89 -5.83 -6.58
C ARG A 43 -3.71 -6.74 -7.47
N GLU A 44 -3.01 -7.60 -8.17
CA GLU A 44 -3.56 -8.79 -8.83
C GLU A 44 -2.62 -9.95 -8.57
N GLU A 45 -3.13 -11.02 -7.96
CA GLU A 45 -2.34 -12.19 -7.57
C GLU A 45 -1.09 -11.84 -6.73
N GLY A 46 0.10 -12.19 -7.22
CA GLY A 46 1.39 -11.92 -6.57
C GLY A 46 2.07 -10.61 -7.00
N SER A 47 1.36 -9.75 -7.74
CA SER A 47 1.89 -8.51 -8.30
C SER A 47 1.09 -7.29 -7.87
N VAL A 48 1.78 -6.18 -7.66
CA VAL A 48 1.17 -4.87 -7.41
C VAL A 48 1.49 -3.96 -8.57
N PHE A 49 0.46 -3.32 -9.13
CA PHE A 49 0.58 -2.40 -10.24
C PHE A 49 0.42 -0.96 -9.81
N LEU A 50 1.16 -0.09 -10.47
CA LEU A 50 1.07 1.36 -10.33
C LEU A 50 1.38 2.03 -11.66
N HIS A 51 1.04 3.32 -11.79
CA HIS A 51 1.37 4.08 -12.99
C HIS A 51 2.19 5.34 -12.66
N GLY A 52 2.80 5.90 -13.66
CA GLY A 52 3.54 7.15 -13.54
C GLY A 52 3.81 7.80 -14.90
N ALA A 53 4.32 9.03 -14.86
CA ALA A 53 4.80 9.69 -16.06
C ALA A 53 5.93 8.89 -16.74
N PRO A 54 6.08 8.99 -18.07
CA PRO A 54 7.12 8.27 -18.79
C PRO A 54 8.55 8.80 -18.50
N ALA A 55 8.67 9.89 -17.75
CA ALA A 55 9.93 10.50 -17.36
C ALA A 55 9.97 10.75 -15.83
N GLY A 56 11.13 11.11 -15.28
CA GLY A 56 11.35 11.40 -13.88
C GLY A 56 11.87 10.19 -13.08
N SER A 57 11.94 10.34 -11.77
CA SER A 57 12.59 9.36 -10.87
C SER A 57 11.99 7.96 -10.97
N LYS A 58 10.65 7.82 -11.02
CA LYS A 58 10.00 6.51 -11.17
C LYS A 58 10.42 5.79 -12.45
N ALA A 59 10.50 6.52 -13.56
CA ALA A 59 10.90 5.94 -14.86
C ALA A 59 12.35 5.44 -14.85
N LYS A 60 13.21 6.10 -14.08
CA LYS A 60 14.62 5.69 -13.92
C LYS A 60 14.80 4.53 -12.95
N LEU A 61 13.99 4.50 -11.89
CA LEU A 61 14.21 3.60 -10.75
C LEU A 61 13.35 2.33 -10.77
N LEU A 62 12.13 2.36 -11.35
CA LEU A 62 11.20 1.22 -11.28
C LEU A 62 11.33 0.29 -12.50
N ASN A 63 12.52 -0.28 -12.70
CA ASN A 63 12.82 -1.17 -13.83
C ASN A 63 13.82 -2.27 -13.43
N ASP A 64 14.08 -3.17 -14.36
CA ASP A 64 15.17 -4.16 -14.36
C ASP A 64 15.31 -4.99 -13.08
N GLY A 65 14.17 -5.22 -12.37
CA GLY A 65 14.16 -6.01 -11.15
C GLY A 65 14.73 -5.28 -9.94
N ARG A 66 14.76 -3.95 -9.94
CA ARG A 66 15.18 -3.16 -8.77
C ARG A 66 14.37 -3.55 -7.53
N ASN A 67 15.06 -3.66 -6.41
CA ASN A 67 14.43 -3.89 -5.12
C ASN A 67 13.61 -2.66 -4.71
N VAL A 68 12.34 -2.86 -4.41
CA VAL A 68 11.42 -1.83 -3.97
C VAL A 68 10.65 -2.35 -2.75
N THR A 69 10.67 -1.59 -1.67
CA THR A 69 9.82 -1.85 -0.51
C THR A 69 8.51 -1.10 -0.69
N LEU A 70 7.38 -1.81 -0.64
CA LEU A 70 6.04 -1.24 -0.61
C LEU A 70 5.48 -1.31 0.81
N VAL A 71 5.08 -0.17 1.35
CA VAL A 71 4.39 -0.06 2.64
C VAL A 71 2.94 0.36 2.40
N CYS A 72 2.00 -0.41 2.93
CA CYS A 72 0.57 -0.14 2.89
C CYS A 72 -0.02 -0.06 4.30
N VAL A 73 -0.92 0.88 4.51
CA VAL A 73 -1.72 1.02 5.73
C VAL A 73 -3.18 1.10 5.33
N SER A 74 -3.97 0.12 5.75
CA SER A 74 -5.41 0.08 5.45
C SER A 74 -6.29 0.61 6.59
N TYR A 75 -5.70 0.76 7.77
CA TYR A 75 -6.39 1.25 8.95
C TYR A 75 -5.41 1.96 9.89
N ALA A 76 -5.77 3.15 10.36
CA ALA A 76 -5.06 3.85 11.42
C ALA A 76 -6.05 4.74 12.18
N ARG A 77 -6.13 4.58 13.51
CA ARG A 77 -7.01 5.36 14.36
C ARG A 77 -6.42 5.52 15.76
N VAL A 78 -6.55 6.72 16.33
CA VAL A 78 -6.38 6.91 17.78
C VAL A 78 -7.68 6.54 18.47
N PRO A 79 -7.66 5.67 19.48
CA PRO A 79 -8.87 5.30 20.23
C PRO A 79 -9.51 6.52 20.90
N VAL A 80 -10.83 6.52 20.94
CA VAL A 80 -11.61 7.55 21.66
C VAL A 80 -12.47 6.81 22.69
N LEU A 81 -12.23 7.11 23.97
CA LEU A 81 -13.00 6.57 25.09
C LEU A 81 -14.07 7.59 25.49
N THR A 82 -15.17 7.12 26.06
CA THR A 82 -16.11 7.96 26.79
C THR A 82 -15.52 8.39 28.13
N ASP A 83 -16.09 9.44 28.76
CA ASP A 83 -15.63 9.90 30.06
C ASP A 83 -15.73 8.79 31.11
N GLU A 84 -16.79 7.97 31.08
CA GLU A 84 -16.96 6.83 31.97
C GLU A 84 -15.90 5.75 31.77
N GLN A 85 -15.55 5.45 30.50
CA GLN A 85 -14.49 4.49 30.19
C GLN A 85 -13.12 5.02 30.64
N LEU A 86 -12.87 6.30 30.48
CA LEU A 86 -11.63 6.94 30.92
C LEU A 86 -11.52 6.93 32.45
N ASP A 87 -12.60 7.32 33.15
CA ASP A 87 -12.66 7.34 34.62
C ASP A 87 -12.44 5.94 35.23
N ALA A 88 -12.92 4.90 34.57
CA ALA A 88 -12.72 3.53 35.00
C ALA A 88 -11.25 3.06 35.00
N ILE A 89 -10.38 3.74 34.25
CA ILE A 89 -8.96 3.35 34.09
C ILE A 89 -7.97 4.49 34.42
N LYS A 90 -8.43 5.63 34.89
CA LYS A 90 -7.60 6.85 35.07
C LYS A 90 -6.38 6.66 35.98
N ASP A 91 -6.46 5.75 36.92
CA ASP A 91 -5.40 5.45 37.88
C ASP A 91 -4.56 4.21 37.50
N ASP A 92 -4.88 3.57 36.35
CA ASP A 92 -4.13 2.44 35.81
C ASP A 92 -3.25 2.87 34.63
N GLY A 93 -1.97 3.20 34.91
CA GLY A 93 -1.01 3.62 33.89
C GLY A 93 -0.78 2.59 32.79
N LYS A 94 -0.95 1.27 33.06
CA LYS A 94 -0.83 0.21 32.04
C LYS A 94 -2.04 0.21 31.12
N ALA A 95 -3.24 0.34 31.66
CA ALA A 95 -4.47 0.42 30.89
C ALA A 95 -4.49 1.71 30.04
N LEU A 96 -4.11 2.86 30.60
CA LEU A 96 -3.97 4.13 29.88
C LEU A 96 -3.01 4.00 28.69
N GLY A 97 -1.81 3.45 28.90
CA GLY A 97 -0.85 3.21 27.81
C GLY A 97 -1.32 2.22 26.73
N ALA A 98 -2.17 1.28 27.11
CA ALA A 98 -2.68 0.26 26.18
C ALA A 98 -3.91 0.73 25.37
N LYS A 99 -4.80 1.52 26.00
CA LYS A 99 -6.11 1.88 25.43
C LYS A 99 -6.27 3.35 25.04
N VAL A 100 -5.50 4.28 25.65
CA VAL A 100 -5.61 5.73 25.41
C VAL A 100 -4.41 6.25 24.62
N PHE A 101 -3.20 6.14 25.19
CA PHE A 101 -1.99 6.65 24.56
C PHE A 101 -1.39 5.66 23.56
N THR A 102 -2.14 5.37 22.53
CA THR A 102 -1.79 4.36 21.52
C THR A 102 -2.49 4.63 20.19
N THR A 103 -2.08 3.90 19.15
CA THR A 103 -2.72 3.89 17.84
C THR A 103 -3.12 2.48 17.48
N GLU A 104 -4.34 2.29 17.03
CA GLU A 104 -4.78 1.12 16.29
C GLU A 104 -4.30 1.22 14.85
N TYR A 105 -3.91 0.11 14.27
CA TYR A 105 -3.48 0.08 12.87
C TYR A 105 -3.53 -1.32 12.27
N LYS A 106 -3.62 -1.36 10.93
CA LYS A 106 -3.32 -2.52 10.08
C LYS A 106 -2.32 -2.08 9.02
N SER A 107 -1.18 -2.73 8.93
CA SER A 107 -0.12 -2.39 7.99
C SER A 107 0.55 -3.63 7.39
N ALA A 108 0.94 -3.53 6.13
CA ALA A 108 1.69 -4.53 5.39
C ALA A 108 2.96 -3.90 4.79
N ILE A 109 4.02 -4.68 4.76
CA ILE A 109 5.30 -4.34 4.12
C ILE A 109 5.65 -5.47 3.17
N ALA A 110 5.71 -5.17 1.87
CA ALA A 110 6.12 -6.10 0.84
C ALA A 110 7.50 -5.72 0.30
N GLU A 111 8.41 -6.68 0.29
CA GLU A 111 9.63 -6.59 -0.50
C GLU A 111 9.33 -7.06 -1.91
N THR A 112 9.63 -6.23 -2.89
CA THR A 112 9.22 -6.45 -4.28
C THR A 112 10.37 -6.24 -5.26
N LYS A 113 10.16 -6.72 -6.49
CA LYS A 113 11.02 -6.43 -7.65
C LYS A 113 10.21 -5.62 -8.67
N ALA A 114 10.73 -4.45 -9.08
CA ALA A 114 10.07 -3.54 -10.00
C ALA A 114 10.43 -3.83 -11.48
N TYR A 115 9.40 -3.83 -12.32
CA TYR A 115 9.52 -3.99 -13.77
C TYR A 115 8.62 -2.99 -14.48
N ILE A 116 9.10 -2.45 -15.60
CA ILE A 116 8.22 -1.72 -16.52
C ILE A 116 7.39 -2.72 -17.32
N VAL A 117 6.08 -2.49 -17.42
CA VAL A 117 5.18 -3.33 -18.22
C VAL A 117 5.17 -2.82 -19.65
N THR A 118 5.60 -3.66 -20.59
CA THR A 118 5.65 -3.34 -22.03
C THR A 118 4.48 -3.94 -22.80
N ASP A 119 3.94 -5.07 -22.35
CA ASP A 119 2.78 -5.72 -22.98
C ASP A 119 1.52 -4.85 -22.85
N GLU A 120 0.92 -4.52 -24.00
CA GLU A 120 -0.21 -3.60 -24.07
C GLU A 120 -1.46 -4.13 -23.35
N ALA A 121 -1.73 -5.43 -23.45
CA ALA A 121 -2.87 -6.05 -22.80
C ALA A 121 -2.75 -5.98 -21.26
N THR A 122 -1.56 -6.28 -20.74
CA THR A 122 -1.25 -6.17 -19.30
C THR A 122 -1.31 -4.71 -18.82
N ARG A 123 -0.80 -3.76 -19.62
CA ARG A 123 -0.89 -2.33 -19.30
C ARG A 123 -2.34 -1.85 -19.20
N LEU A 124 -3.17 -2.24 -20.17
CA LEU A 124 -4.59 -1.89 -20.17
C LEU A 124 -5.33 -2.52 -18.97
N ARG A 125 -5.05 -3.79 -18.67
CA ARG A 125 -5.62 -4.50 -17.51
C ARG A 125 -5.25 -3.84 -16.20
N ALA A 126 -3.98 -3.54 -15.97
CA ALA A 126 -3.51 -2.85 -14.78
C ALA A 126 -4.15 -1.47 -14.61
N LEU A 127 -4.26 -0.69 -15.69
CA LEU A 127 -4.94 0.60 -15.67
C LEU A 127 -6.42 0.46 -15.34
N ARG A 128 -7.10 -0.59 -15.86
CA ARG A 128 -8.49 -0.88 -15.55
C ARG A 128 -8.67 -1.19 -14.07
N LEU A 129 -7.86 -2.07 -13.50
CA LEU A 129 -7.89 -2.41 -12.06
C LEU A 129 -7.66 -1.19 -11.17
N LEU A 130 -6.68 -0.33 -11.51
CA LEU A 130 -6.47 0.95 -10.82
C LEU A 130 -7.71 1.83 -10.88
N SER A 131 -8.33 1.94 -12.06
CA SER A 131 -9.52 2.77 -12.26
C SER A 131 -10.75 2.20 -11.52
N GLU A 132 -10.93 0.90 -11.49
CA GLU A 132 -11.97 0.23 -10.71
C GLU A 132 -11.82 0.48 -9.21
N LYS A 133 -10.59 0.45 -8.69
CA LYS A 133 -10.32 0.73 -7.28
C LYS A 133 -10.55 2.19 -6.92
N TYR A 134 -10.03 3.13 -7.71
CA TYR A 134 -9.97 4.55 -7.33
C TYR A 134 -11.08 5.42 -7.94
N THR A 135 -11.65 5.00 -9.07
CA THR A 135 -12.67 5.77 -9.80
C THR A 135 -13.86 4.92 -10.29
N PRO A 136 -14.42 4.01 -9.44
CA PRO A 136 -15.42 3.03 -9.87
C PRO A 136 -16.66 3.67 -10.50
N LYS A 137 -17.05 4.86 -10.06
CA LYS A 137 -18.24 5.59 -10.57
C LYS A 137 -18.09 6.03 -12.04
N TYR A 138 -16.87 6.08 -12.57
CA TYR A 138 -16.57 6.62 -13.90
C TYR A 138 -16.16 5.56 -14.92
N MET A 139 -16.26 4.28 -14.58
CA MET A 139 -15.83 3.15 -15.44
C MET A 139 -16.52 3.11 -16.81
N ARG A 140 -17.73 3.70 -16.93
CA ARG A 140 -18.42 3.82 -18.23
C ARG A 140 -17.66 4.65 -19.28
N THR A 141 -16.68 5.46 -18.86
CA THR A 141 -15.83 6.29 -19.74
C THR A 141 -14.41 5.79 -19.82
N PHE A 142 -14.11 4.65 -19.19
CA PHE A 142 -12.75 4.12 -19.07
C PHE A 142 -12.08 3.90 -20.42
N ASP A 143 -12.74 3.26 -21.39
CA ASP A 143 -12.13 2.87 -22.67
C ASP A 143 -11.70 4.09 -23.49
N VAL A 144 -12.48 5.19 -23.45
CA VAL A 144 -12.13 6.45 -24.10
C VAL A 144 -10.87 7.06 -23.45
N ALA A 145 -10.84 7.11 -22.11
CA ALA A 145 -9.72 7.65 -21.36
C ALA A 145 -8.44 6.81 -21.53
N ALA A 146 -8.56 5.48 -21.49
CA ALA A 146 -7.46 4.54 -21.61
C ALA A 146 -6.81 4.60 -23.01
N THR A 147 -7.59 4.70 -24.08
CA THR A 147 -7.08 4.84 -25.45
C THR A 147 -6.16 6.04 -25.59
N HIS A 148 -6.48 7.14 -24.94
CA HIS A 148 -5.65 8.35 -24.95
C HIS A 148 -4.49 8.27 -23.94
N GLY A 149 -4.77 7.82 -22.71
CA GLY A 149 -3.86 7.89 -21.58
C GLY A 149 -2.72 6.88 -21.60
N LEU A 150 -2.95 5.65 -22.12
CA LEU A 150 -1.95 4.58 -22.13
C LEU A 150 -0.64 4.97 -22.83
N LYS A 151 -0.71 5.81 -23.87
CA LYS A 151 0.47 6.28 -24.60
C LYS A 151 1.29 7.32 -23.82
N ALA A 152 0.67 7.99 -22.85
CA ALA A 152 1.27 9.08 -22.08
C ALA A 152 1.77 8.66 -20.70
N MET A 153 1.77 7.37 -20.36
CA MET A 153 2.18 6.87 -19.04
C MET A 153 2.94 5.56 -19.10
N ASN A 154 3.75 5.31 -18.09
CA ASN A 154 4.30 4.00 -17.81
C ASN A 154 3.42 3.28 -16.80
N ILE A 155 3.29 1.97 -16.98
CA ILE A 155 2.76 1.04 -15.97
C ILE A 155 3.94 0.25 -15.41
N TYR A 156 3.97 0.10 -14.11
CA TYR A 156 5.00 -0.66 -13.40
C TYR A 156 4.35 -1.82 -12.66
N GLU A 157 5.03 -2.95 -12.67
CA GLU A 157 4.71 -4.14 -11.90
C GLU A 157 5.73 -4.30 -10.78
N LEU A 158 5.24 -4.45 -9.55
CA LEU A 158 6.03 -4.83 -8.38
C LEU A 158 5.72 -6.27 -8.03
N LYS A 159 6.58 -7.21 -8.38
CA LYS A 159 6.43 -8.63 -8.03
C LYS A 159 6.78 -8.84 -6.57
N ILE A 160 5.83 -9.33 -5.78
CA ILE A 160 6.00 -9.58 -4.34
C ILE A 160 6.97 -10.76 -4.15
N ALA A 161 8.09 -10.50 -3.50
CA ALA A 161 9.06 -11.51 -3.12
C ALA A 161 8.82 -12.01 -1.68
N SER A 162 8.46 -11.11 -0.77
CA SER A 162 8.07 -11.44 0.60
C SER A 162 7.10 -10.40 1.13
N LEU A 163 6.29 -10.82 2.12
CA LEU A 163 5.26 -9.98 2.72
C LEU A 163 5.27 -10.19 4.23
N THR A 164 5.22 -9.10 4.99
CA THR A 164 4.97 -9.10 6.43
C THR A 164 3.83 -8.16 6.75
N ALA A 165 2.96 -8.57 7.66
CA ALA A 165 1.82 -7.74 8.05
C ALA A 165 1.62 -7.78 9.56
N LYS A 166 1.03 -6.72 10.10
CA LYS A 166 0.74 -6.60 11.52
C LYS A 166 -0.47 -5.71 11.77
N ALA A 167 -1.18 -6.01 12.86
CA ALA A 167 -2.25 -5.18 13.37
C ALA A 167 -2.11 -4.96 14.87
N LYS A 168 -2.64 -3.84 15.33
CA LYS A 168 -3.02 -3.59 16.72
C LYS A 168 -4.44 -3.06 16.71
N ILE A 169 -5.37 -3.87 17.21
CA ILE A 169 -6.77 -3.49 17.40
C ILE A 169 -7.07 -3.66 18.89
N ILE A 170 -7.60 -2.63 19.50
CA ILE A 170 -8.04 -2.67 20.90
C ILE A 170 -9.39 -3.40 20.91
N ARG A 171 -9.45 -4.48 21.66
CA ARG A 171 -10.70 -5.17 21.93
C ARG A 171 -11.27 -4.61 23.24
N ASP A 172 -12.56 -4.38 23.24
CA ASP A 172 -13.32 -3.98 24.44
C ASP A 172 -13.23 -5.01 25.55
#